data_44ec75ce3b1a7ad3d51082b3185ceac4
#
_entry.id   44ec75ce3b1a7ad3d51082b3185ceac4
#
_cell.length_a   1.000
_cell.length_b   1.000
_cell.length_c   1.000
_cell.angle_alpha   90.00
_cell.angle_beta   90.00
_cell.angle_gamma   90.00
#
_symmetry.space_group_name_H-M   'P 1'
#
loop_
_entity.id
_entity.type
_entity.pdbx_description
1 polymer ?
#
loop_
_entity_poly.entity_id
_entity_poly.type
_entity_poly.pdbx_seq_one_letter_code
_entity_poly.pdbx_strand_id
1 'polypeptide(L)'
;MSSQHTPVAENNRDRLRRLLRVGSTHVGEGVFAARRLKSGIVIGEILGQVLDEHPADPSYCMELPSGRVLEPSAPLRFVNHSCDPNCELFYWFDEDAPAQEDRLWLQTIRTIEPGEELSIDYCWPADAAIPCQCGAINCRGWIVDPEERHLLPAAGEPRPSDSPPS
;
A
#
# COMPACT_ATOMS: atom_id res chain seq x y z
N MET A 1 34.82 -7.05 -8.66
CA MET A 1 33.62 -7.78 -9.10
C MET A 1 32.69 -7.93 -7.92
N SER A 2 31.80 -7.00 -7.73
CA SER A 2 30.84 -7.01 -6.62
C SER A 2 29.57 -7.67 -7.12
N SER A 3 29.36 -8.92 -6.69
CA SER A 3 28.10 -9.62 -6.88
C SER A 3 27.03 -8.92 -6.05
N GLN A 4 26.22 -8.13 -6.67
CA GLN A 4 25.02 -7.62 -6.04
C GLN A 4 24.00 -8.76 -6.01
N HIS A 5 23.84 -9.32 -4.81
CA HIS A 5 22.81 -10.29 -4.52
C HIS A 5 21.43 -9.62 -4.63
N THR A 6 20.72 -9.92 -5.69
CA THR A 6 19.26 -9.75 -5.74
C THR A 6 18.70 -10.57 -4.58
N PRO A 7 17.89 -10.00 -3.67
CA PRO A 7 17.26 -10.80 -2.62
C PRO A 7 16.33 -11.81 -3.27
N VAL A 8 16.70 -13.07 -3.16
CA VAL A 8 15.98 -14.21 -3.73
C VAL A 8 14.58 -14.29 -3.08
N ALA A 9 13.54 -14.54 -3.86
CA ALA A 9 12.15 -14.66 -3.42
C ALA A 9 11.95 -15.63 -2.22
N GLU A 10 12.83 -16.60 -2.08
CA GLU A 10 12.85 -17.58 -0.99
C GLU A 10 13.13 -16.93 0.40
N ASN A 11 13.91 -15.87 0.44
CA ASN A 11 14.23 -15.13 1.66
C ASN A 11 13.14 -14.08 2.05
N ASN A 12 12.31 -13.68 1.10
CA ASN A 12 11.27 -12.65 1.33
C ASN A 12 10.20 -13.13 2.32
N ARG A 13 9.68 -14.35 2.14
CA ARG A 13 8.64 -14.93 3.02
C ARG A 13 9.10 -15.06 4.46
N ASP A 14 10.30 -15.58 4.69
CA ASP A 14 10.86 -15.74 6.02
C ASP A 14 11.18 -14.39 6.68
N ARG A 15 11.66 -13.45 5.88
CA ARG A 15 11.86 -12.07 6.32
C ARG A 15 10.55 -11.44 6.79
N LEU A 16 9.48 -11.52 5.98
CA LEU A 16 8.17 -10.98 6.33
C LEU A 16 7.62 -11.60 7.62
N ARG A 17 7.72 -12.92 7.79
CA ARG A 17 7.29 -13.62 9.02
C ARG A 17 8.03 -13.17 10.27
N ARG A 18 9.30 -12.80 10.16
CA ARG A 18 10.08 -12.28 11.29
C ARG A 18 9.77 -10.84 11.64
N LEU A 19 9.41 -10.03 10.65
CA LEU A 19 9.20 -8.60 10.81
C LEU A 19 7.76 -8.24 11.12
N LEU A 20 6.79 -9.04 10.66
CA LEU A 20 5.38 -8.67 10.60
C LEU A 20 4.48 -9.69 11.26
N ARG A 21 3.31 -9.20 11.70
CA ARG A 21 2.15 -9.99 12.13
C ARG A 21 0.89 -9.45 11.51
N VAL A 22 -0.03 -10.33 11.15
CA VAL A 22 -1.39 -9.96 10.75
C VAL A 22 -2.28 -9.97 11.99
N GLY A 23 -3.15 -9.00 12.10
CA GLY A 23 -4.08 -8.88 13.22
C GLY A 23 -5.32 -8.08 12.84
N SER A 24 -6.30 -8.05 13.73
CA SER A 24 -7.56 -7.32 13.51
C SER A 24 -7.41 -5.83 13.77
N THR A 25 -8.09 -5.03 12.96
CA THR A 25 -8.24 -3.58 13.10
C THR A 25 -9.71 -3.18 13.08
N HIS A 26 -10.01 -1.89 13.21
CA HIS A 26 -11.38 -1.37 13.08
C HIS A 26 -11.92 -1.39 11.63
N VAL A 27 -11.05 -1.61 10.64
CA VAL A 27 -11.42 -1.68 9.21
C VAL A 27 -11.23 -3.07 8.60
N GLY A 28 -10.94 -4.08 9.41
CA GLY A 28 -10.68 -5.44 8.98
C GLY A 28 -9.34 -5.97 9.48
N GLU A 29 -8.60 -6.66 8.63
CA GLU A 29 -7.26 -7.10 8.96
C GLU A 29 -6.23 -6.00 8.71
N GLY A 30 -5.12 -6.03 9.43
CA GLY A 30 -4.00 -5.14 9.28
C GLY A 30 -2.67 -5.85 9.50
N VAL A 31 -1.60 -5.16 9.19
CA VAL A 31 -0.23 -5.65 9.36
C VAL A 31 0.48 -4.85 10.44
N PHE A 32 1.06 -5.53 11.41
CA PHE A 32 1.71 -4.93 12.56
C PHE A 32 3.18 -5.30 12.61
N ALA A 33 4.02 -4.38 13.08
CA ALA A 33 5.43 -4.65 13.32
C ALA A 33 5.60 -5.65 14.46
N ALA A 34 6.29 -6.76 14.22
CA ALA A 34 6.65 -7.74 15.25
C ALA A 34 7.82 -7.29 16.11
N ARG A 35 8.60 -6.32 15.63
CA ARG A 35 9.76 -5.71 16.27
C ARG A 35 9.93 -4.28 15.80
N ARG A 36 10.82 -3.54 16.44
CA ARG A 36 11.17 -2.20 16.00
C ARG A 36 11.79 -2.23 14.60
N LEU A 37 11.24 -1.41 13.70
CA LEU A 37 11.74 -1.20 12.34
C LEU A 37 12.27 0.23 12.23
N LYS A 38 13.52 0.39 11.83
CA LYS A 38 14.10 1.72 11.60
C LYS A 38 13.53 2.35 10.32
N SER A 39 13.62 3.66 10.19
CA SER A 39 13.33 4.37 8.95
C SER A 39 14.24 3.91 7.81
N GLY A 40 13.73 3.84 6.58
CA GLY A 40 14.48 3.49 5.38
C GLY A 40 14.76 1.99 5.22
N ILE A 41 14.07 1.12 5.98
CA ILE A 41 14.22 -0.33 5.84
C ILE A 41 13.27 -0.84 4.75
N VAL A 42 13.81 -1.57 3.78
CA VAL A 42 13.02 -2.38 2.86
C VAL A 42 12.46 -3.56 3.62
N ILE A 43 11.15 -3.59 3.79
CA ILE A 43 10.44 -4.66 4.48
C ILE A 43 10.43 -5.92 3.63
N GLY A 44 10.05 -5.78 2.37
CA GLY A 44 10.06 -6.88 1.41
C GLY A 44 9.38 -6.53 0.10
N GLU A 45 9.44 -7.48 -0.83
CA GLU A 45 8.73 -7.41 -2.09
C GLU A 45 7.26 -7.77 -1.91
N ILE A 46 6.38 -7.03 -2.57
CA ILE A 46 4.96 -7.34 -2.62
C ILE A 46 4.75 -8.39 -3.71
N LEU A 47 4.54 -9.61 -3.27
CA LEU A 47 4.27 -10.75 -4.14
C LEU A 47 2.76 -10.91 -4.33
N GLY A 48 2.37 -11.44 -5.48
CA GLY A 48 0.97 -11.67 -5.80
C GLY A 48 0.79 -12.13 -7.24
N GLN A 49 -0.45 -12.01 -7.72
CA GLN A 49 -0.81 -12.31 -9.09
C GLN A 49 -0.82 -11.01 -9.91
N VAL A 50 -0.09 -11.01 -11.02
CA VAL A 50 -0.13 -9.90 -11.98
C VAL A 50 -1.25 -10.16 -12.98
N LEU A 51 -2.13 -9.18 -13.13
CA LEU A 51 -3.30 -9.21 -14.00
C LEU A 51 -3.18 -8.11 -15.07
N ASP A 52 -3.67 -8.38 -16.27
CA ASP A 52 -3.71 -7.39 -17.35
C ASP A 52 -4.84 -6.36 -17.17
N GLU A 53 -5.88 -6.71 -16.41
CA GLU A 53 -7.04 -5.87 -16.11
C GLU A 53 -7.42 -5.96 -14.64
N HIS A 54 -8.13 -4.94 -14.13
CA HIS A 54 -8.67 -4.97 -12.77
C HIS A 54 -9.68 -6.11 -12.59
N PRO A 55 -9.60 -6.87 -11.49
CA PRO A 55 -10.62 -7.85 -11.15
C PRO A 55 -11.93 -7.16 -10.74
N ALA A 56 -12.99 -7.96 -10.57
CA ALA A 56 -14.31 -7.45 -10.15
C ALA A 56 -14.28 -6.72 -8.78
N ASP A 57 -13.38 -7.15 -7.88
CA ASP A 57 -13.09 -6.45 -6.64
C ASP A 57 -11.62 -6.00 -6.64
N PRO A 58 -11.33 -4.74 -7.01
CA PRO A 58 -9.97 -4.21 -7.06
C PRO A 58 -9.46 -3.67 -5.71
N SER A 59 -10.18 -3.87 -4.61
CA SER A 59 -9.91 -3.21 -3.31
C SER A 59 -8.49 -3.39 -2.78
N TYR A 60 -7.82 -4.48 -3.13
CA TYR A 60 -6.44 -4.76 -2.73
C TYR A 60 -5.41 -4.54 -3.85
N CYS A 61 -5.87 -4.23 -5.05
CA CYS A 61 -5.00 -4.16 -6.21
C CYS A 61 -4.08 -2.94 -6.16
N MET A 62 -2.87 -3.13 -6.67
CA MET A 62 -1.84 -2.10 -6.79
C MET A 62 -1.47 -1.96 -8.26
N GLU A 63 -1.39 -0.72 -8.76
CA GLU A 63 -0.96 -0.47 -10.12
C GLU A 63 0.55 -0.66 -10.26
N LEU A 64 0.96 -1.19 -11.42
CA LEU A 64 2.35 -1.41 -11.78
C LEU A 64 2.77 -0.43 -12.88
N PRO A 65 4.08 -0.14 -13.04
CA PRO A 65 4.57 0.80 -14.06
C PRO A 65 4.17 0.42 -15.48
N SER A 66 3.98 -0.86 -15.78
CA SER A 66 3.52 -1.34 -17.09
C SER A 66 2.05 -1.04 -17.38
N GLY A 67 1.29 -0.53 -16.42
CA GLY A 67 -0.17 -0.40 -16.50
C GLY A 67 -0.93 -1.68 -16.15
N ARG A 68 -0.22 -2.78 -15.83
CA ARG A 68 -0.84 -3.98 -15.28
C ARG A 68 -1.14 -3.80 -13.80
N VAL A 69 -1.83 -4.75 -13.21
CA VAL A 69 -2.32 -4.69 -11.84
C VAL A 69 -1.76 -5.85 -11.04
N LEU A 70 -1.25 -5.59 -9.86
CA LEU A 70 -0.83 -6.59 -8.90
C LEU A 70 -1.95 -6.82 -7.88
N GLU A 71 -2.48 -8.03 -7.81
CA GLU A 71 -3.30 -8.50 -6.71
C GLU A 71 -2.40 -9.14 -5.66
N PRO A 72 -2.12 -8.44 -4.53
CA PRO A 72 -1.10 -8.88 -3.59
C PRO A 72 -1.54 -10.08 -2.76
N SER A 73 -0.55 -10.89 -2.36
CA SER A 73 -0.70 -11.99 -1.42
C SER A 73 -0.48 -11.53 0.03
N ALA A 74 -0.99 -12.32 0.97
CA ALA A 74 -0.69 -12.13 2.39
C ALA A 74 0.84 -12.25 2.67
N PRO A 75 1.38 -11.53 3.66
CA PRO A 75 0.69 -10.63 4.57
C PRO A 75 0.49 -9.21 4.02
N LEU A 76 1.23 -8.80 2.99
CA LEU A 76 1.29 -7.41 2.56
C LEU A 76 0.00 -6.90 1.90
N ARG A 77 -0.89 -7.80 1.44
CA ARG A 77 -2.24 -7.41 0.99
C ARG A 77 -3.06 -6.70 2.07
N PHE A 78 -2.75 -6.93 3.35
CA PHE A 78 -3.49 -6.36 4.49
C PHE A 78 -2.89 -5.06 5.02
N VAL A 79 -1.91 -4.47 4.33
CA VAL A 79 -1.40 -3.14 4.69
C VAL A 79 -2.47 -2.11 4.38
N ASN A 80 -2.99 -1.46 5.43
CA ASN A 80 -4.08 -0.50 5.34
C ASN A 80 -3.62 0.89 4.92
N HIS A 81 -4.59 1.72 4.52
CA HIS A 81 -4.36 3.12 4.20
C HIS A 81 -4.23 3.98 5.46
N SER A 82 -3.33 4.96 5.39
CA SER A 82 -3.32 6.13 6.29
C SER A 82 -3.00 7.39 5.50
N CYS A 83 -3.64 8.49 5.90
CA CYS A 83 -3.28 9.83 5.42
C CYS A 83 -1.98 10.35 6.05
N ASP A 84 -1.47 9.66 7.09
CA ASP A 84 -0.15 9.88 7.70
C ASP A 84 0.58 8.52 7.79
N PRO A 85 1.06 7.99 6.64
CA PRO A 85 1.61 6.66 6.56
C PRO A 85 2.99 6.55 7.21
N ASN A 86 3.37 5.33 7.60
CA ASN A 86 4.71 5.00 8.08
C ASN A 86 5.53 4.17 7.11
N CYS A 87 4.92 3.77 6.01
CA CYS A 87 5.55 3.06 4.90
C CYS A 87 5.19 3.69 3.57
N GLU A 88 5.95 3.35 2.56
CA GLU A 88 5.70 3.70 1.16
C GLU A 88 5.97 2.51 0.25
N LEU A 89 5.33 2.52 -0.91
CA LEU A 89 5.61 1.61 -2.01
C LEU A 89 6.65 2.25 -2.94
N PHE A 90 7.55 1.45 -3.46
CA PHE A 90 8.50 1.91 -4.47
C PHE A 90 8.79 0.83 -5.50
N TYR A 91 9.21 1.27 -6.69
CA TYR A 91 9.68 0.41 -7.75
C TYR A 91 11.20 0.43 -7.74
N TRP A 92 11.79 -0.77 -7.81
CA TRP A 92 13.24 -0.85 -7.98
C TRP A 92 13.55 -0.68 -9.47
N PHE A 93 14.17 0.42 -9.83
CA PHE A 93 14.58 0.69 -11.19
C PHE A 93 15.99 0.12 -11.41
N ASP A 94 16.11 -0.78 -12.36
CA ASP A 94 17.39 -1.26 -12.86
C ASP A 94 17.48 -0.90 -14.36
N GLU A 95 18.32 0.07 -14.70
CA GLU A 95 18.50 0.54 -16.07
C GLU A 95 18.98 -0.59 -17.00
N ASP A 96 19.67 -1.59 -16.45
CA ASP A 96 20.22 -2.73 -17.20
C ASP A 96 19.24 -3.91 -17.30
N ALA A 97 18.12 -3.87 -16.61
CA ALA A 97 17.14 -4.95 -16.57
C ALA A 97 15.68 -4.47 -16.64
N PRO A 98 15.25 -3.86 -17.77
CA PRO A 98 13.90 -3.29 -17.91
C PRO A 98 12.76 -4.31 -17.73
N ALA A 99 13.03 -5.61 -17.82
CA ALA A 99 12.04 -6.66 -17.57
C ALA A 99 11.63 -6.79 -16.09
N GLN A 100 12.26 -6.05 -15.16
CA GLN A 100 11.96 -6.04 -13.74
C GLN A 100 11.04 -4.87 -13.32
N GLU A 101 10.51 -4.11 -14.26
CA GLU A 101 9.70 -2.91 -14.01
C GLU A 101 8.40 -3.17 -13.23
N ASP A 102 7.91 -4.41 -13.21
CA ASP A 102 6.69 -4.80 -12.51
C ASP A 102 6.94 -5.41 -11.12
N ARG A 103 8.00 -5.00 -10.45
CA ARG A 103 8.29 -5.39 -9.06
C ARG A 103 8.05 -4.23 -8.12
N LEU A 104 7.24 -4.49 -7.11
CA LEU A 104 6.82 -3.50 -6.12
C LEU A 104 7.35 -3.90 -4.74
N TRP A 105 7.87 -2.92 -4.02
CA TRP A 105 8.50 -3.09 -2.72
C TRP A 105 7.88 -2.18 -1.69
N LEU A 106 7.88 -2.65 -0.43
CA LEU A 106 7.45 -1.87 0.72
C LEU A 106 8.67 -1.48 1.56
N GLN A 107 8.77 -0.19 1.91
CA GLN A 107 9.79 0.30 2.83
C GLN A 107 9.20 1.23 3.90
N THR A 108 9.88 1.32 5.03
CA THR A 108 9.55 2.25 6.10
C THR A 108 10.05 3.65 5.76
N ILE A 109 9.21 4.67 6.01
CA ILE A 109 9.61 6.09 5.87
C ILE A 109 9.85 6.77 7.21
N ARG A 110 9.49 6.13 8.31
CA ARG A 110 9.84 6.50 9.68
C ARG A 110 10.08 5.25 10.53
N THR A 111 10.57 5.44 11.75
CA THR A 111 10.68 4.34 12.72
C THR A 111 9.28 3.85 13.10
N ILE A 112 9.11 2.52 13.14
CA ILE A 112 7.88 1.84 13.55
C ILE A 112 8.20 1.02 14.80
N GLU A 113 7.43 1.21 15.85
CA GLU A 113 7.63 0.48 17.10
C GLU A 113 6.91 -0.90 17.07
N PRO A 114 7.33 -1.86 17.91
CA PRO A 114 6.66 -3.16 17.99
C PRO A 114 5.17 -2.99 18.32
N GLY A 115 4.30 -3.69 17.57
CA GLY A 115 2.86 -3.60 17.72
C GLY A 115 2.20 -2.43 17.02
N GLU A 116 2.97 -1.53 16.40
CA GLU A 116 2.44 -0.45 15.58
C GLU A 116 1.99 -0.99 14.21
N GLU A 117 0.84 -0.53 13.72
CA GLU A 117 0.31 -0.91 12.42
C GLU A 117 1.12 -0.27 11.30
N LEU A 118 1.46 -1.06 10.26
CA LEU A 118 2.04 -0.56 9.03
C LEU A 118 0.94 0.01 8.14
N SER A 119 1.21 1.16 7.55
CA SER A 119 0.27 1.83 6.65
C SER A 119 0.96 2.50 5.48
N ILE A 120 0.25 2.62 4.38
CA ILE A 120 0.65 3.34 3.17
C ILE A 120 -0.43 4.34 2.77
N ASP A 121 -0.09 5.34 1.97
CA ASP A 121 -1.10 6.13 1.28
C ASP A 121 -1.51 5.40 0.00
N TYR A 122 -2.79 5.12 -0.16
CA TYR A 122 -3.29 4.42 -1.34
C TYR A 122 -3.30 5.30 -2.59
N CYS A 123 -3.36 6.62 -2.42
CA CYS A 123 -3.36 7.59 -3.51
C CYS A 123 -4.38 7.25 -4.62
N TRP A 124 -5.60 6.85 -4.21
CA TRP A 124 -6.64 6.53 -5.18
C TRP A 124 -7.12 7.76 -5.95
N PRO A 125 -7.49 7.61 -7.23
CA PRO A 125 -8.08 8.72 -7.97
C PRO A 125 -9.42 9.14 -7.36
N ALA A 126 -9.81 10.40 -7.56
CA ALA A 126 -11.00 10.97 -6.93
C ALA A 126 -12.31 10.24 -7.30
N ASP A 127 -12.40 9.67 -8.49
CA ASP A 127 -13.56 8.90 -8.94
C ASP A 127 -13.71 7.54 -8.20
N ALA A 128 -12.61 6.98 -7.72
CA ALA A 128 -12.58 5.75 -6.93
C ALA A 128 -12.49 5.99 -5.41
N ALA A 129 -12.39 7.25 -4.96
CA ALA A 129 -12.21 7.57 -3.56
C ALA A 129 -13.38 7.13 -2.69
N ILE A 130 -13.09 6.67 -1.47
CA ILE A 130 -14.07 6.32 -0.44
C ILE A 130 -13.80 7.11 0.85
N PRO A 131 -14.79 7.24 1.76
CA PRO A 131 -14.56 7.85 3.06
C PRO A 131 -13.42 7.20 3.81
N CYS A 132 -12.51 7.99 4.34
CA CYS A 132 -11.34 7.51 5.08
C CYS A 132 -11.64 7.38 6.57
N GLN A 133 -11.20 6.28 7.17
CA GLN A 133 -11.32 5.97 8.59
C GLN A 133 -9.95 5.73 9.25
N CYS A 134 -8.87 6.30 8.70
CA CYS A 134 -7.52 6.03 9.18
C CYS A 134 -7.20 6.58 10.58
N GLY A 135 -7.99 7.54 11.06
CA GLY A 135 -7.81 8.14 12.38
C GLY A 135 -6.60 9.07 12.52
N ALA A 136 -5.88 9.39 11.45
CA ALA A 136 -4.77 10.34 11.49
C ALA A 136 -5.28 11.76 11.81
N ILE A 137 -4.46 12.56 12.52
CA ILE A 137 -4.80 13.94 12.88
C ILE A 137 -5.00 14.79 11.61
N ASN A 138 -4.19 14.54 10.58
CA ASN A 138 -4.23 15.20 9.28
C ASN A 138 -5.05 14.42 8.23
N CYS A 139 -6.01 13.59 8.68
CA CYS A 139 -6.85 12.81 7.79
C CYS A 139 -7.57 13.70 6.77
N ARG A 140 -7.47 13.33 5.50
CA ARG A 140 -8.12 14.05 4.38
C ARG A 140 -9.63 13.84 4.30
N GLY A 141 -10.17 12.90 5.10
CA GLY A 141 -11.58 12.50 5.08
C GLY A 141 -11.92 11.53 3.96
N TRP A 142 -11.04 11.35 2.99
CA TRP A 142 -11.16 10.46 1.85
C TRP A 142 -9.86 9.69 1.61
N ILE A 143 -9.97 8.44 1.17
CA ILE A 143 -8.85 7.71 0.57
C ILE A 143 -8.73 8.21 -0.86
N VAL A 144 -7.84 9.15 -1.09
CA VAL A 144 -7.67 9.86 -2.35
C VAL A 144 -6.27 10.40 -2.48
N ASP A 145 -5.78 10.50 -3.71
CA ASP A 145 -4.54 11.22 -4.01
C ASP A 145 -4.61 12.64 -3.41
N PRO A 146 -3.59 13.08 -2.66
CA PRO A 146 -3.55 14.43 -2.10
C PRO A 146 -3.77 15.53 -3.13
N GLU A 147 -3.29 15.35 -4.35
CA GLU A 147 -3.45 16.33 -5.44
C GLU A 147 -4.89 16.42 -5.94
N GLU A 148 -5.65 15.33 -5.84
CA GLU A 148 -7.05 15.27 -6.27
C GLU A 148 -8.06 15.52 -5.15
N ARG A 149 -7.61 15.73 -3.90
CA ARG A 149 -8.49 15.96 -2.75
C ARG A 149 -9.48 17.11 -2.98
N HIS A 150 -9.08 18.14 -3.71
CA HIS A 150 -9.91 19.31 -4.02
C HIS A 150 -11.10 18.99 -4.94
N LEU A 151 -11.12 17.84 -5.60
CA LEU A 151 -12.23 17.39 -6.46
C LEU A 151 -13.39 16.76 -5.65
N LEU A 152 -13.18 16.53 -4.35
CA LEU A 152 -14.15 15.87 -3.48
C LEU A 152 -14.75 16.84 -2.47
N PRO A 153 -16.01 16.61 -2.04
CA PRO A 153 -16.65 17.41 -1.01
C PRO A 153 -15.93 17.33 0.34
N ALA A 154 -16.35 18.15 1.29
CA ALA A 154 -15.87 18.05 2.66
C ALA A 154 -16.12 16.63 3.24
N ALA A 155 -15.32 16.23 4.24
CA ALA A 155 -15.51 14.95 4.89
C ALA A 155 -16.92 14.87 5.49
N GLY A 156 -17.65 13.80 5.18
CA GLY A 156 -19.03 13.58 5.65
C GLY A 156 -20.13 14.17 4.75
N GLU A 157 -19.77 14.89 3.70
CA GLU A 157 -20.74 15.36 2.71
C GLU A 157 -20.91 14.34 1.57
N PRO A 158 -22.14 14.13 1.06
CA PRO A 158 -22.38 13.23 -0.05
C PRO A 158 -21.73 13.74 -1.35
N ARG A 159 -21.30 12.83 -2.20
CA ARG A 159 -20.85 13.19 -3.54
C ARG A 159 -22.02 13.70 -4.38
N PRO A 160 -21.76 14.61 -5.34
CA PRO A 160 -22.80 15.05 -6.29
C PRO A 160 -23.42 13.90 -7.10
N SER A 161 -22.65 12.81 -7.31
CA SER A 161 -23.09 11.60 -8.02
C SER A 161 -23.99 10.68 -7.17
N ASP A 162 -24.04 10.87 -5.84
CA ASP A 162 -24.82 10.02 -4.92
C ASP A 162 -26.25 10.57 -4.71
N SER A 163 -26.61 11.66 -5.39
CA SER A 163 -27.97 12.19 -5.37
C SER A 163 -28.89 11.28 -6.18
N PRO A 164 -30.04 10.82 -5.62
CA PRO A 164 -30.99 10.02 -6.37
C PRO A 164 -31.50 10.79 -7.59
N PRO A 165 -31.73 10.12 -8.71
CA PRO A 165 -32.34 10.78 -9.88
C PRO A 165 -33.72 11.32 -9.53
N SER A 166 -33.96 12.56 -9.85
CA SER A 166 -35.25 13.27 -9.67
C SER A 166 -36.34 12.67 -10.51
#